data_488d26284d58160c71e2ba5119858388
#
_entry.id   488d26284d58160c71e2ba5119858388
#
_cell.length_a   1.000
_cell.length_b   1.000
_cell.length_c   1.000
_cell.angle_alpha   90.00
_cell.angle_beta   90.00
_cell.angle_gamma   90.00
#
_symmetry.space_group_name_H-M   'P 1'
#
loop_
_entity.id
_entity.type
_entity.pdbx_description
1 polymer ?
#
loop_
_entity_poly.entity_id
_entity_poly.type
_entity_poly.pdbx_seq_one_letter_code
_entity_poly.pdbx_strand_id
1 'polypeptide(L)'
;MSIAGSLARIRADLPPHVELVAVSKTHPPEAIREAHAAGQRHFGENYAQEWREKATALRDLPDVVWHFVGSLQTNKVRILLPEEPPRAAWVHTVDRVELAREISRRAVQRGARVKVLLEVNAAREPRKAGCDPDAVPDLAAAVAPLPGLELRGLMCIPPAEGDPRPHFRALRAMRDRLGLPDLSMGMSGDWRAAVEEGSTLVRLGTAIFGPRA
;
A
#
# COMPACT_ATOMS: atom_id res chain seq x y z
N MET A 1 16.55 -2.01 -19.36
CA MET A 1 15.60 -0.87 -19.44
C MET A 1 15.87 0.06 -18.28
N SER A 2 15.85 1.40 -18.46
CA SER A 2 15.99 2.36 -17.36
C SER A 2 14.70 2.44 -16.55
N ILE A 3 14.80 2.82 -15.28
CA ILE A 3 13.65 3.05 -14.38
C ILE A 3 12.72 4.13 -14.99
N ALA A 4 13.29 5.22 -15.52
CA ALA A 4 12.53 6.29 -16.18
C ALA A 4 11.73 5.78 -17.40
N GLY A 5 12.33 4.94 -18.26
CA GLY A 5 11.64 4.34 -19.40
C GLY A 5 10.53 3.37 -19.00
N SER A 6 10.73 2.61 -17.92
CA SER A 6 9.70 1.73 -17.37
C SER A 6 8.51 2.53 -16.82
N LEU A 7 8.77 3.60 -16.06
CA LEU A 7 7.75 4.50 -15.53
C LEU A 7 6.94 5.18 -16.63
N ALA A 8 7.61 5.71 -17.67
CA ALA A 8 6.95 6.36 -18.79
C ALA A 8 5.95 5.43 -19.49
N ARG A 9 6.38 4.17 -19.78
CA ARG A 9 5.53 3.15 -20.41
C ARG A 9 4.34 2.78 -19.52
N ILE A 10 4.56 2.55 -18.22
CA ILE A 10 3.48 2.20 -17.31
C ILE A 10 2.46 3.34 -17.22
N ARG A 11 2.91 4.58 -17.09
CA ARG A 11 2.03 5.76 -17.02
C ARG A 11 1.23 6.00 -18.29
N ALA A 12 1.77 5.66 -19.45
CA ALA A 12 1.04 5.75 -20.72
C ALA A 12 -0.18 4.82 -20.77
N ASP A 13 -0.10 3.66 -20.10
CA ASP A 13 -1.18 2.68 -20.03
C ASP A 13 -2.09 2.86 -18.79
N LEU A 14 -1.69 3.71 -17.83
CA LEU A 14 -2.40 3.86 -16.56
C LEU A 14 -3.42 4.99 -16.64
N PRO A 15 -4.71 4.74 -16.33
CA PRO A 15 -5.70 5.80 -16.28
C PRO A 15 -5.33 6.89 -15.25
N PRO A 16 -5.63 8.17 -15.50
CA PRO A 16 -5.18 9.28 -14.66
C PRO A 16 -5.74 9.27 -13.22
N HIS A 17 -6.79 8.52 -12.98
CA HIS A 17 -7.39 8.36 -11.64
C HIS A 17 -6.76 7.22 -10.82
N VAL A 18 -5.83 6.47 -11.40
CA VAL A 18 -5.16 5.34 -10.74
C VAL A 18 -3.76 5.77 -10.31
N GLU A 19 -3.49 5.69 -9.01
CA GLU A 19 -2.19 6.01 -8.45
C GLU A 19 -1.21 4.84 -8.59
N LEU A 20 -0.01 5.14 -9.06
CA LEU A 20 1.09 4.20 -9.15
C LEU A 20 1.92 4.22 -7.87
N VAL A 21 1.91 3.14 -7.10
CA VAL A 21 2.81 2.92 -5.98
C VAL A 21 4.00 2.09 -6.46
N ALA A 22 5.18 2.73 -6.56
CA ALA A 22 6.43 2.08 -6.94
C ALA A 22 7.01 1.31 -5.75
N VAL A 23 6.91 -0.03 -5.78
CA VAL A 23 7.37 -0.89 -4.68
C VAL A 23 8.86 -1.14 -4.80
N SER A 24 9.64 -0.46 -3.95
CA SER A 24 11.10 -0.38 -4.00
C SER A 24 11.83 -1.34 -3.04
N LYS A 25 11.10 -2.30 -2.44
CA LYS A 25 11.72 -3.29 -1.54
C LYS A 25 12.92 -3.97 -2.20
N THR A 26 13.99 -4.16 -1.42
CA THR A 26 15.29 -4.76 -1.82
C THR A 26 16.11 -3.94 -2.82
N HIS A 27 15.61 -2.79 -3.29
CA HIS A 27 16.38 -1.87 -4.13
C HIS A 27 16.98 -0.73 -3.29
N PRO A 28 18.16 -0.21 -3.65
CA PRO A 28 18.82 0.84 -2.87
C PRO A 28 18.12 2.21 -3.01
N PRO A 29 18.42 3.17 -2.10
CA PRO A 29 17.86 4.53 -2.16
C PRO A 29 18.11 5.26 -3.49
N GLU A 30 19.21 4.96 -4.18
CA GLU A 30 19.56 5.53 -5.48
C GLU A 30 18.51 5.20 -6.56
N ALA A 31 17.95 3.99 -6.54
CA ALA A 31 16.88 3.60 -7.46
C ALA A 31 15.59 4.41 -7.20
N ILE A 32 15.32 4.76 -5.93
CA ILE A 32 14.20 5.65 -5.58
C ILE A 32 14.48 7.06 -6.08
N ARG A 33 15.72 7.58 -5.94
CA ARG A 33 16.12 8.89 -6.49
C ARG A 33 15.95 8.95 -8.01
N GLU A 34 16.35 7.89 -8.74
CA GLU A 34 16.16 7.82 -10.18
C GLU A 34 14.66 7.86 -10.55
N ALA A 35 13.84 7.05 -9.85
CA ALA A 35 12.39 7.06 -10.06
C ALA A 35 11.76 8.42 -9.70
N HIS A 36 12.20 9.05 -8.61
CA HIS A 36 11.74 10.38 -8.18
C HIS A 36 12.09 11.45 -9.21
N ALA A 37 13.30 11.45 -9.75
CA ALA A 37 13.74 12.33 -10.82
C ALA A 37 12.88 12.14 -12.10
N ALA A 38 12.38 10.92 -12.34
CA ALA A 38 11.42 10.60 -13.41
C ALA A 38 9.96 10.95 -13.03
N GLY A 39 9.74 11.70 -11.94
CA GLY A 39 8.42 12.20 -11.52
C GLY A 39 7.61 11.25 -10.64
N GLN A 40 8.17 10.12 -10.16
CA GLN A 40 7.47 9.25 -9.22
C GLN A 40 7.48 9.85 -7.82
N ARG A 41 6.33 9.79 -7.12
CA ARG A 41 6.19 10.34 -5.76
C ARG A 41 5.75 9.31 -4.74
N HIS A 42 4.95 8.33 -5.13
CA HIS A 42 4.39 7.31 -4.27
C HIS A 42 5.28 6.06 -4.27
N PHE A 43 5.91 5.74 -3.14
CA PHE A 43 6.81 4.60 -2.99
C PHE A 43 6.33 3.63 -1.92
N GLY A 44 6.42 2.33 -2.21
CA GLY A 44 5.96 1.27 -1.33
C GLY A 44 7.11 0.42 -0.77
N GLU A 45 7.05 0.11 0.52
CA GLU A 45 7.99 -0.76 1.20
C GLU A 45 7.29 -1.91 1.94
N ASN A 46 7.96 -3.06 2.01
CA ASN A 46 7.42 -4.25 2.67
C ASN A 46 8.02 -4.48 4.07
N TYR A 47 9.20 -3.95 4.32
CA TYR A 47 9.96 -4.21 5.55
C TYR A 47 10.16 -2.90 6.31
N ALA A 48 9.71 -2.86 7.57
CA ALA A 48 9.73 -1.62 8.35
C ALA A 48 11.15 -1.07 8.56
N GLN A 49 12.13 -1.95 8.76
CA GLN A 49 13.52 -1.53 8.94
C GLN A 49 14.10 -0.93 7.67
N GLU A 50 13.92 -1.60 6.53
CA GLU A 50 14.34 -1.12 5.21
C GLU A 50 13.69 0.22 4.87
N TRP A 51 12.38 0.35 5.15
CA TRP A 51 11.68 1.61 5.02
C TRP A 51 12.37 2.73 5.82
N ARG A 52 12.72 2.46 7.09
CA ARG A 52 13.35 3.46 7.98
C ARG A 52 14.69 3.95 7.42
N GLU A 53 15.52 3.03 6.96
CA GLU A 53 16.84 3.33 6.38
C GLU A 53 16.69 4.21 5.13
N LYS A 54 15.82 3.82 4.20
CA LYS A 54 15.55 4.55 2.96
C LYS A 54 14.90 5.92 3.23
N ALA A 55 13.88 5.95 4.07
CA ALA A 55 13.22 7.20 4.42
C ALA A 55 14.19 8.20 5.09
N THR A 56 15.16 7.69 5.87
CA THR A 56 16.20 8.53 6.46
C THR A 56 17.20 9.02 5.41
N ALA A 57 17.64 8.16 4.49
CA ALA A 57 18.57 8.50 3.40
C ALA A 57 17.99 9.47 2.37
N LEU A 58 16.66 9.51 2.26
CA LEU A 58 15.91 10.31 1.29
C LEU A 58 15.13 11.47 1.92
N ARG A 59 15.51 11.91 3.13
CA ARG A 59 14.85 13.03 3.83
C ARG A 59 14.90 14.37 3.10
N ASP A 60 15.84 14.50 2.16
CA ASP A 60 15.99 15.63 1.25
C ASP A 60 14.95 15.65 0.12
N LEU A 61 14.12 14.62 -0.01
CA LEU A 61 13.00 14.52 -0.94
C LEU A 61 11.66 14.59 -0.18
N PRO A 62 11.22 15.77 0.27
CA PRO A 62 10.08 15.93 1.18
C PRO A 62 8.73 15.61 0.54
N ASP A 63 8.66 15.56 -0.79
CA ASP A 63 7.47 15.24 -1.58
C ASP A 63 7.29 13.72 -1.84
N VAL A 64 8.18 12.88 -1.29
CA VAL A 64 7.99 11.43 -1.31
C VAL A 64 6.85 11.03 -0.38
N VAL A 65 5.88 10.34 -0.94
CA VAL A 65 4.74 9.75 -0.22
C VAL A 65 5.03 8.28 0.06
N TRP A 66 5.24 7.96 1.32
CA TRP A 66 5.58 6.61 1.75
C TRP A 66 4.36 5.74 2.01
N HIS A 67 4.31 4.58 1.36
CA HIS A 67 3.33 3.53 1.58
C HIS A 67 3.99 2.30 2.23
N PHE A 68 3.39 1.79 3.28
CA PHE A 68 3.77 0.49 3.80
C PHE A 68 2.79 -0.57 3.26
N VAL A 69 3.32 -1.54 2.55
CA VAL A 69 2.53 -2.55 1.82
C VAL A 69 2.88 -4.00 2.21
N GLY A 70 3.73 -4.18 3.21
CA GLY A 70 4.10 -5.47 3.78
C GLY A 70 3.29 -5.82 5.02
N SER A 71 3.37 -7.08 5.48
CA SER A 71 2.74 -7.48 6.74
C SER A 71 3.33 -6.72 7.92
N LEU A 72 2.48 -6.08 8.73
CA LEU A 72 2.89 -5.19 9.81
C LEU A 72 2.61 -5.81 11.19
N GLN A 73 3.68 -6.10 11.91
CA GLN A 73 3.59 -6.45 13.31
C GLN A 73 3.35 -5.19 14.16
N THR A 74 2.50 -5.30 15.18
CA THR A 74 2.11 -4.18 16.04
C THR A 74 3.32 -3.49 16.69
N ASN A 75 4.34 -4.24 17.13
CA ASN A 75 5.57 -3.69 17.72
C ASN A 75 6.47 -2.94 16.71
N LYS A 76 6.24 -3.10 15.40
CA LYS A 76 6.98 -2.41 14.32
C LYS A 76 6.34 -1.08 13.91
N VAL A 77 5.13 -0.77 14.33
CA VAL A 77 4.45 0.50 14.02
C VAL A 77 5.30 1.70 14.43
N ARG A 78 6.02 1.62 15.55
CA ARG A 78 6.94 2.67 16.02
C ARG A 78 8.03 3.05 15.01
N ILE A 79 8.39 2.12 14.13
CA ILE A 79 9.41 2.36 13.09
C ILE A 79 8.84 3.21 11.98
N LEU A 80 7.58 2.97 11.60
CA LEU A 80 6.88 3.69 10.52
C LEU A 80 6.40 5.08 10.96
N LEU A 81 6.19 5.28 12.26
CA LEU A 81 5.73 6.54 12.86
C LEU A 81 6.73 7.01 13.92
N PRO A 82 7.96 7.38 13.53
CA PRO A 82 8.99 7.87 14.45
C PRO A 82 8.65 9.27 14.97
N GLU A 83 9.43 9.75 15.96
CA GLU A 83 9.29 11.12 16.47
C GLU A 83 9.56 12.14 15.38
N GLU A 84 10.68 12.01 14.74
CA GLU A 84 11.09 12.87 13.64
C GLU A 84 10.63 12.31 12.28
N PRO A 85 10.10 13.17 11.36
CA PRO A 85 9.83 12.76 9.99
C PRO A 85 11.09 12.28 9.26
N PRO A 86 10.97 11.52 8.18
CA PRO A 86 9.72 11.17 7.49
C PRO A 86 8.91 10.09 8.19
N ARG A 87 7.59 10.02 7.89
CA ARG A 87 6.65 9.03 8.40
C ARG A 87 5.90 8.36 7.25
N ALA A 88 5.45 7.13 7.48
CA ALA A 88 4.55 6.48 6.52
C ALA A 88 3.22 7.25 6.44
N ALA A 89 2.84 7.64 5.24
CA ALA A 89 1.57 8.33 4.98
C ALA A 89 0.42 7.34 4.77
N TRP A 90 0.73 6.12 4.29
CA TRP A 90 -0.22 5.04 4.04
C TRP A 90 0.24 3.73 4.66
N VAL A 91 -0.72 2.99 5.23
CA VAL A 91 -0.55 1.58 5.62
C VAL A 91 -1.65 0.76 4.95
N HIS A 92 -1.26 -0.15 4.06
CA HIS A 92 -2.21 -0.93 3.24
C HIS A 92 -2.63 -2.25 3.89
N THR A 93 -2.02 -2.61 5.01
CA THR A 93 -2.05 -3.98 5.56
C THR A 93 -2.66 -4.05 6.96
N VAL A 94 -3.72 -3.30 7.18
CA VAL A 94 -4.46 -3.37 8.44
C VAL A 94 -5.46 -4.51 8.37
N ASP A 95 -5.19 -5.58 9.11
CA ASP A 95 -5.98 -6.82 9.11
C ASP A 95 -6.69 -7.12 10.44
N ARG A 96 -6.45 -6.28 11.48
CA ARG A 96 -7.02 -6.45 12.83
C ARG A 96 -7.08 -5.14 13.60
N VAL A 97 -8.00 -5.07 14.53
CA VAL A 97 -8.28 -3.86 15.34
C VAL A 97 -7.08 -3.44 16.19
N GLU A 98 -6.33 -4.40 16.75
CA GLU A 98 -5.17 -4.14 17.62
C GLU A 98 -4.07 -3.38 16.85
N LEU A 99 -3.85 -3.74 15.60
CA LEU A 99 -2.90 -3.03 14.73
C LEU A 99 -3.37 -1.61 14.45
N ALA A 100 -4.65 -1.45 14.09
CA ALA A 100 -5.23 -0.13 13.84
C ALA A 100 -5.15 0.79 15.07
N ARG A 101 -5.44 0.26 16.27
CA ARG A 101 -5.33 1.00 17.53
C ARG A 101 -3.90 1.45 17.80
N GLU A 102 -2.88 0.62 17.56
CA GLU A 102 -1.49 1.03 17.77
C GLU A 102 -1.06 2.08 16.72
N ILE A 103 -1.49 1.98 15.45
CA ILE A 103 -1.22 3.01 14.44
C ILE A 103 -1.88 4.32 14.87
N SER A 104 -3.15 4.29 15.28
CA SER A 104 -3.91 5.45 15.79
C SER A 104 -3.21 6.11 16.98
N ARG A 105 -2.88 5.33 18.00
CA ARG A 105 -2.18 5.82 19.19
C ARG A 105 -0.88 6.54 18.82
N ARG A 106 -0.08 5.97 17.92
CA ARG A 106 1.17 6.55 17.43
C ARG A 106 0.93 7.80 16.58
N ALA A 107 -0.04 7.75 15.68
CA ALA A 107 -0.39 8.88 14.83
C ALA A 107 -0.78 10.11 15.69
N VAL A 108 -1.64 9.91 16.68
CA VAL A 108 -2.04 10.99 17.63
C VAL A 108 -0.84 11.53 18.39
N GLN A 109 0.02 10.67 18.95
CA GLN A 109 1.23 11.09 19.67
C GLN A 109 2.21 11.90 18.82
N ARG A 110 2.16 11.74 17.49
CA ARG A 110 3.05 12.41 16.52
C ARG A 110 2.39 13.55 15.76
N GLY A 111 1.14 13.89 16.07
CA GLY A 111 0.35 14.87 15.33
C GLY A 111 0.24 14.49 13.84
N ALA A 112 0.28 13.20 13.54
CA ALA A 112 0.24 12.68 12.17
C ALA A 112 -1.17 12.19 11.82
N ARG A 113 -1.48 12.18 10.52
CA ARG A 113 -2.66 11.52 9.97
C ARG A 113 -2.19 10.43 9.01
N VAL A 114 -2.64 9.21 9.23
CA VAL A 114 -2.25 8.04 8.45
C VAL A 114 -3.45 7.50 7.70
N LYS A 115 -3.33 7.39 6.40
CA LYS A 115 -4.31 6.73 5.55
C LYS A 115 -4.15 5.22 5.66
N VAL A 116 -5.23 4.51 5.94
CA VAL A 116 -5.20 3.07 6.13
C VAL A 116 -6.15 2.35 5.18
N LEU A 117 -5.72 1.19 4.69
CA LEU A 117 -6.56 0.24 3.98
C LEU A 117 -6.67 -1.05 4.79
N LEU A 118 -7.83 -1.68 4.74
CA LEU A 118 -8.00 -3.00 5.33
C LEU A 118 -7.50 -4.06 4.35
N GLU A 119 -6.57 -4.89 4.80
CA GLU A 119 -6.10 -6.04 4.03
C GLU A 119 -7.11 -7.18 4.16
N VAL A 120 -7.64 -7.62 3.01
CA VAL A 120 -8.68 -8.65 2.93
C VAL A 120 -8.09 -9.91 2.27
N ASN A 121 -8.23 -11.06 2.93
CA ASN A 121 -7.94 -12.36 2.35
C ASN A 121 -9.10 -12.79 1.43
N ALA A 122 -9.20 -12.13 0.28
CA ALA A 122 -10.32 -12.31 -0.65
C ALA A 122 -10.49 -13.74 -1.18
N ALA A 123 -9.43 -14.54 -1.16
CA ALA A 123 -9.44 -15.94 -1.57
C ALA A 123 -9.67 -16.93 -0.42
N ARG A 124 -9.74 -16.46 0.84
CA ARG A 124 -9.85 -17.29 2.04
C ARG A 124 -8.76 -18.36 2.16
N GLU A 125 -7.53 -18.02 1.72
CA GLU A 125 -6.40 -18.95 1.80
C GLU A 125 -5.88 -19.06 3.24
N PRO A 126 -5.77 -20.28 3.83
CA PRO A 126 -5.55 -20.47 5.27
C PRO A 126 -4.24 -19.93 5.84
N ARG A 127 -3.29 -19.49 5.04
CA ARG A 127 -1.97 -19.01 5.48
C ARG A 127 -1.61 -17.63 4.97
N LYS A 128 -2.55 -16.95 4.30
CA LYS A 128 -2.34 -15.58 3.83
C LYS A 128 -2.78 -14.57 4.87
N ALA A 129 -2.09 -13.42 4.87
CA ALA A 129 -2.48 -12.25 5.64
C ALA A 129 -3.82 -11.68 5.14
N GLY A 130 -4.40 -10.80 5.93
CA GLY A 130 -5.68 -10.18 5.67
C GLY A 130 -6.81 -10.77 6.51
N CYS A 131 -7.78 -9.92 6.85
CA CYS A 131 -8.98 -10.36 7.56
C CYS A 131 -9.89 -11.20 6.65
N ASP A 132 -10.73 -12.02 7.27
CA ASP A 132 -11.78 -12.74 6.54
C ASP A 132 -12.74 -11.73 5.89
N PRO A 133 -13.20 -11.96 4.63
CA PRO A 133 -14.17 -11.11 3.97
C PRO A 133 -15.44 -10.82 4.79
N ASP A 134 -15.91 -11.77 5.59
CA ASP A 134 -17.09 -11.60 6.41
C ASP A 134 -16.84 -10.70 7.63
N ALA A 135 -15.59 -10.56 8.07
CA ALA A 135 -15.19 -9.68 9.17
C ALA A 135 -14.92 -8.22 8.73
N VAL A 136 -14.89 -7.93 7.43
CA VAL A 136 -14.56 -6.60 6.90
C VAL A 136 -15.50 -5.50 7.42
N PRO A 137 -16.84 -5.67 7.48
CA PRO A 137 -17.73 -4.62 7.98
C PRO A 137 -17.45 -4.26 9.45
N ASP A 138 -17.24 -5.26 10.30
CA ASP A 138 -16.97 -5.05 11.73
C ASP A 138 -15.60 -4.39 11.94
N LEU A 139 -14.59 -4.83 11.18
CA LEU A 139 -13.27 -4.22 11.22
C LEU A 139 -13.32 -2.77 10.74
N ALA A 140 -14.05 -2.47 9.67
CA ALA A 140 -14.23 -1.10 9.16
C ALA A 140 -14.92 -0.21 10.19
N ALA A 141 -16.00 -0.69 10.81
CA ALA A 141 -16.72 0.04 11.87
C ALA A 141 -15.84 0.32 13.09
N ALA A 142 -14.95 -0.61 13.44
CA ALA A 142 -14.00 -0.44 14.56
C ALA A 142 -12.84 0.51 14.22
N VAL A 143 -12.41 0.57 12.95
CA VAL A 143 -11.25 1.37 12.51
C VAL A 143 -11.64 2.81 12.15
N ALA A 144 -12.79 3.02 11.53
CA ALA A 144 -13.23 4.33 11.03
C ALA A 144 -13.24 5.45 12.09
N PRO A 145 -13.64 5.22 13.37
CA PRO A 145 -13.67 6.27 14.39
C PRO A 145 -12.29 6.53 15.05
N LEU A 146 -11.25 5.76 14.72
CA LEU A 146 -9.95 5.89 15.41
C LEU A 146 -9.24 7.21 15.04
N PRO A 147 -8.90 8.06 16.05
CA PRO A 147 -8.28 9.34 15.80
C PRO A 147 -6.89 9.18 15.18
N GLY A 148 -6.50 10.13 14.32
CA GLY A 148 -5.23 10.09 13.58
C GLY A 148 -5.21 9.10 12.41
N LEU A 149 -6.28 8.32 12.21
CA LEU A 149 -6.45 7.48 11.03
C LEU A 149 -7.46 8.08 10.04
N GLU A 150 -7.27 7.71 8.79
CA GLU A 150 -8.23 7.91 7.72
C GLU A 150 -8.44 6.58 7.02
N LEU A 151 -9.57 5.90 7.29
CA LEU A 151 -9.93 4.68 6.60
C LEU A 151 -10.31 5.02 5.14
N ARG A 152 -9.46 4.60 4.20
CA ARG A 152 -9.58 4.96 2.80
C ARG A 152 -10.17 3.84 1.94
N GLY A 153 -10.02 2.59 2.32
CA GLY A 153 -10.47 1.53 1.44
C GLY A 153 -9.98 0.15 1.82
N LEU A 154 -9.90 -0.69 0.81
CA LEU A 154 -9.50 -2.09 0.95
C LEU A 154 -8.27 -2.43 0.11
N MET A 155 -7.54 -3.46 0.54
CA MET A 155 -6.41 -4.02 -0.19
C MET A 155 -6.54 -5.53 -0.27
N CYS A 156 -6.13 -6.13 -1.38
CA CYS A 156 -5.93 -7.57 -1.45
C CYS A 156 -4.70 -7.96 -2.29
N ILE A 157 -4.27 -9.19 -2.08
CA ILE A 157 -3.31 -9.91 -2.92
C ILE A 157 -4.01 -11.20 -3.35
N PRO A 158 -4.40 -11.34 -4.63
CA PRO A 158 -5.06 -12.56 -5.10
C PRO A 158 -4.13 -13.78 -5.06
N PRO A 159 -4.63 -15.01 -5.27
CA PRO A 159 -3.80 -16.16 -5.52
C PRO A 159 -2.81 -15.92 -6.66
N ALA A 160 -1.63 -16.55 -6.57
CA ALA A 160 -0.59 -16.42 -7.59
C ALA A 160 -0.98 -17.09 -8.91
N GLU A 161 -1.87 -18.06 -8.86
CA GLU A 161 -2.37 -18.82 -9.99
C GLU A 161 -3.86 -18.57 -10.22
N GLY A 162 -4.30 -18.72 -11.46
CA GLY A 162 -5.69 -18.52 -11.85
C GLY A 162 -6.03 -17.10 -12.27
N ASP A 163 -7.31 -16.86 -12.54
CA ASP A 163 -7.82 -15.52 -12.89
C ASP A 163 -7.99 -14.67 -11.63
N PRO A 164 -7.31 -13.53 -11.50
CA PRO A 164 -7.45 -12.65 -10.33
C PRO A 164 -8.77 -11.84 -10.30
N ARG A 165 -9.46 -11.70 -11.44
CA ARG A 165 -10.65 -10.84 -11.59
C ARG A 165 -11.78 -11.14 -10.59
N PRO A 166 -12.13 -12.39 -10.30
CA PRO A 166 -13.18 -12.70 -9.31
C PRO A 166 -12.87 -12.08 -7.94
N HIS A 167 -11.61 -12.11 -7.51
CA HIS A 167 -11.17 -11.56 -6.23
C HIS A 167 -11.20 -10.02 -6.25
N PHE A 168 -10.82 -9.39 -7.35
CA PHE A 168 -10.89 -7.94 -7.52
C PHE A 168 -12.33 -7.44 -7.51
N ARG A 169 -13.27 -8.14 -8.20
CA ARG A 169 -14.71 -7.83 -8.17
C ARG A 169 -15.31 -7.96 -6.78
N ALA A 170 -14.94 -9.03 -6.06
CA ALA A 170 -15.38 -9.22 -4.69
C ALA A 170 -14.92 -8.08 -3.78
N LEU A 171 -13.65 -7.67 -3.91
CA LEU A 171 -13.10 -6.55 -3.14
C LEU A 171 -13.81 -5.22 -3.49
N ARG A 172 -14.05 -4.96 -4.78
CA ARG A 172 -14.81 -3.77 -5.22
C ARG A 172 -16.20 -3.74 -4.63
N ALA A 173 -16.94 -4.85 -4.69
CA ALA A 173 -18.28 -4.93 -4.13
C ALA A 173 -18.30 -4.69 -2.61
N MET A 174 -17.29 -5.13 -1.87
CA MET A 174 -17.15 -4.83 -0.44
C MET A 174 -16.87 -3.33 -0.21
N ARG A 175 -15.92 -2.73 -0.95
CA ARG A 175 -15.59 -1.32 -0.88
C ARG A 175 -16.82 -0.44 -1.16
N ASP A 176 -17.60 -0.78 -2.19
CA ASP A 176 -18.79 -0.02 -2.59
C ASP A 176 -19.86 -0.06 -1.50
N ARG A 177 -20.08 -1.23 -0.88
CA ARG A 177 -21.02 -1.36 0.26
C ARG A 177 -20.60 -0.54 1.47
N LEU A 178 -19.30 -0.36 1.69
CA LEU A 178 -18.76 0.46 2.79
C LEU A 178 -18.68 1.95 2.45
N GLY A 179 -18.93 2.35 1.20
CA GLY A 179 -18.81 3.73 0.74
C GLY A 179 -17.37 4.27 0.80
N LEU A 180 -16.37 3.38 0.71
CA LEU A 180 -14.96 3.77 0.78
C LEU A 180 -14.43 4.14 -0.62
N PRO A 181 -13.45 5.09 -0.72
CA PRO A 181 -12.99 5.55 -2.03
C PRO A 181 -11.96 4.62 -2.71
N ASP A 182 -11.07 3.98 -1.95
CA ASP A 182 -9.86 3.39 -2.52
C ASP A 182 -9.87 1.86 -2.57
N LEU A 183 -9.23 1.33 -3.64
CA LEU A 183 -8.90 -0.07 -3.83
C LEU A 183 -7.43 -0.21 -4.19
N SER A 184 -6.65 -0.82 -3.31
CA SER A 184 -5.26 -1.19 -3.58
C SER A 184 -5.20 -2.65 -4.02
N MET A 185 -5.16 -2.85 -5.32
CA MET A 185 -5.07 -4.18 -5.94
C MET A 185 -4.33 -4.09 -7.27
N GLY A 186 -3.70 -5.20 -7.67
CA GLY A 186 -2.86 -5.25 -8.87
C GLY A 186 -1.36 -5.05 -8.59
N MET A 187 -0.60 -6.01 -9.07
CA MET A 187 0.87 -6.05 -9.04
C MET A 187 1.41 -6.24 -10.46
N SER A 188 2.73 -6.41 -10.62
CA SER A 188 3.39 -6.44 -11.93
C SER A 188 2.78 -7.42 -12.96
N GLY A 189 2.15 -8.51 -12.51
CA GLY A 189 1.56 -9.52 -13.38
C GLY A 189 0.07 -9.32 -13.73
N ASP A 190 -0.67 -8.57 -12.90
CA ASP A 190 -2.14 -8.52 -12.95
C ASP A 190 -2.75 -7.11 -12.86
N TRP A 191 -1.92 -6.05 -12.82
CA TRP A 191 -2.40 -4.68 -12.61
C TRP A 191 -3.39 -4.19 -13.68
N ARG A 192 -3.26 -4.65 -14.94
CA ARG A 192 -4.23 -4.26 -15.99
C ARG A 192 -5.61 -4.81 -15.68
N ALA A 193 -5.69 -6.08 -15.30
CA ALA A 193 -6.94 -6.68 -14.85
C ALA A 193 -7.50 -5.99 -13.58
N ALA A 194 -6.62 -5.60 -12.66
CA ALA A 194 -7.03 -4.85 -11.47
C ALA A 194 -7.61 -3.46 -11.81
N VAL A 195 -7.01 -2.75 -12.78
CA VAL A 195 -7.51 -1.45 -13.27
C VAL A 195 -8.88 -1.61 -13.93
N GLU A 196 -9.05 -2.60 -14.80
CA GLU A 196 -10.35 -2.94 -15.41
C GLU A 196 -11.43 -3.23 -14.37
N GLU A 197 -11.04 -3.82 -13.24
CA GLU A 197 -11.94 -4.12 -12.12
C GLU A 197 -12.04 -2.99 -11.07
N GLY A 198 -11.50 -1.80 -11.36
CA GLY A 198 -11.72 -0.58 -10.58
C GLY A 198 -10.67 -0.29 -9.50
N SER A 199 -9.44 -0.80 -9.66
CA SER A 199 -8.31 -0.41 -8.79
C SER A 199 -8.08 1.10 -8.82
N THR A 200 -7.82 1.71 -7.67
CA THR A 200 -7.40 3.11 -7.55
C THR A 200 -5.91 3.25 -7.21
N LEU A 201 -5.28 2.17 -6.70
CA LEU A 201 -3.85 2.12 -6.42
C LEU A 201 -3.28 0.79 -6.93
N VAL A 202 -2.31 0.84 -7.83
CA VAL A 202 -1.54 -0.33 -8.28
C VAL A 202 -0.15 -0.33 -7.66
N ARG A 203 0.37 -1.51 -7.29
CA ARG A 203 1.64 -1.68 -6.59
C ARG A 203 2.63 -2.42 -7.48
N LEU A 204 3.51 -1.68 -8.15
CA LEU A 204 4.44 -2.25 -9.12
C LEU A 204 5.88 -2.17 -8.62
N GLY A 205 6.57 -3.30 -8.59
CA GLY A 205 7.99 -3.41 -8.23
C GLY A 205 8.82 -3.82 -9.44
N THR A 206 8.82 -5.10 -9.77
CA THR A 206 9.65 -5.70 -10.83
C THR A 206 9.44 -5.05 -12.20
N ALA A 207 8.23 -4.57 -12.49
CA ALA A 207 7.93 -3.86 -13.74
C ALA A 207 8.64 -2.49 -13.85
N ILE A 208 9.06 -1.89 -12.72
CA ILE A 208 9.76 -0.59 -12.65
C ILE A 208 11.25 -0.80 -12.46
N PHE A 209 11.63 -1.53 -11.40
CA PHE A 209 13.01 -1.64 -10.92
C PHE A 209 13.77 -2.85 -11.47
N GLY A 210 13.08 -3.77 -12.13
CA GLY A 210 13.66 -5.04 -12.59
C GLY A 210 13.61 -6.16 -11.53
N PRO A 211 14.26 -7.31 -11.82
CA PRO A 211 14.37 -8.42 -10.88
C PRO A 211 15.07 -7.97 -9.59
N ARG A 212 14.79 -8.65 -8.50
CA ARG A 212 15.50 -8.44 -7.23
C ARG A 212 16.97 -8.84 -7.38
N ALA A 213 17.84 -8.01 -6.83
CA ALA A 213 19.27 -8.34 -6.69
C ALA A 213 19.47 -9.48 -5.70
#